data_a6b152524a5c2f723f3dc8325a828a32
#
_entry.id   a6b152524a5c2f723f3dc8325a828a32
#
_cell.length_a   1.000
_cell.length_b   1.000
_cell.length_c   1.000
_cell.angle_alpha   90.00
_cell.angle_beta   90.00
_cell.angle_gamma   90.00
#
_symmetry.space_group_name_H-M   'P 1'
#
loop_
_entity.id
_entity.type
_entity.pdbx_description
1 polymer ?
#
loop_
_entity_poly.entity_id
_entity_poly.type
_entity_poly.pdbx_seq_one_letter_code
_entity_poly.pdbx_strand_id
1 'polypeptide(L)'
;LQPLFEYTQQSVKLVFLEETIHHKPDTLLGIFKKGLQFGHSSGGASILDLHSGALSKGERFVNIFTNPETKNIWSETELASYIDAKETIRRAVIENFGLQLEAIHLTSPTFFSRMTDNPAKTVHDEYWHPHVDKETYETFHFTSLLYLSDYGSEFQGGRFVFVDGDHMNRTVEPRKGRVSMFTSGGENLHYVEKVTQGTRYAITIAFTCDAQHAIPDPHVRN
;
A
#
# COMPACT_ATOMS: atom_id res chain seq x y z
N LEU A 1 -15.68 18.55 2.14
CA LEU A 1 -14.91 17.57 2.93
C LEU A 1 -13.73 18.30 3.53
N GLN A 2 -13.67 18.48 4.85
CA GLN A 2 -12.52 19.08 5.51
C GLN A 2 -11.48 17.99 5.76
N PRO A 3 -10.23 18.16 5.30
CA PRO A 3 -9.13 17.29 5.73
C PRO A 3 -8.89 17.49 7.22
N LEU A 4 -8.87 16.41 7.97
CA LEU A 4 -8.39 16.43 9.36
C LEU A 4 -6.88 16.62 9.34
N PHE A 5 -6.42 17.87 9.53
CA PHE A 5 -5.02 18.20 9.65
C PHE A 5 -4.61 18.10 11.12
N GLU A 6 -3.70 17.23 11.46
CA GLU A 6 -2.89 17.40 12.65
C GLU A 6 -1.51 17.96 12.25
N TYR A 7 -1.26 19.20 12.63
CA TYR A 7 0.05 19.84 12.50
C TYR A 7 0.90 19.46 13.70
N THR A 8 2.02 18.79 13.47
CA THR A 8 3.15 18.80 14.39
C THR A 8 4.32 19.54 13.77
N GLN A 9 5.06 20.25 14.61
CA GLN A 9 6.10 21.22 14.26
C GLN A 9 7.37 20.59 13.65
N GLN A 10 7.28 19.86 12.59
CA GLN A 10 8.37 19.53 11.66
C GLN A 10 7.80 18.62 10.56
N SER A 11 7.45 19.23 9.43
CA SER A 11 7.34 18.63 8.07
C SER A 11 6.60 17.31 7.85
N VAL A 12 5.88 16.74 8.79
CA VAL A 12 5.09 15.52 8.61
C VAL A 12 3.65 15.89 8.32
N LYS A 13 3.22 15.75 7.08
CA LYS A 13 1.80 15.80 6.74
C LYS A 13 1.29 14.36 6.65
N LEU A 14 0.66 13.89 7.72
CA LEU A 14 -0.21 12.74 7.65
C LEU A 14 -1.59 13.24 7.22
N VAL A 15 -2.04 12.84 6.06
CA VAL A 15 -3.35 13.19 5.54
C VAL A 15 -4.21 11.95 5.48
N PHE A 16 -5.39 12.04 6.06
CA PHE A 16 -6.43 11.03 5.90
C PHE A 16 -7.45 11.51 4.88
N LEU A 17 -7.72 10.69 3.88
CA LEU A 17 -8.88 10.85 3.03
C LEU A 17 -9.89 9.78 3.44
N GLU A 18 -10.94 10.21 4.10
CA GLU A 18 -12.15 9.41 4.28
C GLU A 18 -13.07 9.78 3.12
N GLU A 19 -13.71 8.81 2.50
CA GLU A 19 -14.72 9.04 1.44
C GLU A 19 -14.23 9.22 -0.02
N THR A 20 -12.94 9.32 -0.30
CA THR A 20 -12.49 9.56 -1.69
C THR A 20 -12.62 8.33 -2.61
N ILE A 21 -12.71 7.12 -2.06
CA ILE A 21 -12.69 5.86 -2.82
C ILE A 21 -13.85 4.93 -2.44
N HIS A 22 -15.04 5.48 -2.16
CA HIS A 22 -16.19 4.76 -1.61
C HIS A 22 -16.66 3.51 -2.34
N HIS A 23 -16.53 3.44 -3.66
CA HIS A 23 -17.10 2.34 -4.45
C HIS A 23 -16.05 1.33 -4.95
N LYS A 24 -14.76 1.49 -4.58
CA LYS A 24 -13.66 0.72 -5.16
C LYS A 24 -12.97 -0.28 -4.22
N PRO A 25 -13.01 -0.16 -2.88
CA PRO A 25 -12.25 -1.06 -2.03
C PRO A 25 -12.58 -2.53 -2.25
N ASP A 26 -13.85 -2.87 -2.46
CA ASP A 26 -14.26 -4.26 -2.68
C ASP A 26 -13.83 -4.79 -4.06
N THR A 27 -13.86 -3.95 -5.10
CA THR A 27 -13.29 -4.30 -6.42
C THR A 27 -11.79 -4.52 -6.34
N LEU A 28 -11.05 -3.61 -5.67
CA LEU A 28 -9.62 -3.72 -5.46
C LEU A 28 -9.26 -4.96 -4.63
N LEU A 29 -10.02 -5.25 -3.60
CA LEU A 29 -9.87 -6.48 -2.82
C LEU A 29 -10.15 -7.72 -3.67
N GLY A 30 -11.12 -7.66 -4.58
CA GLY A 30 -11.41 -8.71 -5.56
C GLY A 30 -10.22 -8.98 -6.49
N ILE A 31 -9.60 -7.91 -7.04
CA ILE A 31 -8.38 -7.99 -7.84
C ILE A 31 -7.28 -8.72 -7.10
N PHE A 32 -7.03 -8.32 -5.85
CA PHE A 32 -5.99 -8.93 -5.02
C PHE A 32 -6.29 -10.41 -4.71
N LYS A 33 -7.51 -10.73 -4.27
CA LYS A 33 -7.91 -12.12 -3.97
C LYS A 33 -7.80 -13.03 -5.19
N LYS A 34 -8.10 -12.53 -6.38
CA LYS A 34 -7.92 -13.24 -7.65
C LYS A 34 -6.45 -13.62 -7.89
N GLY A 35 -5.53 -12.66 -7.69
CA GLY A 35 -4.10 -12.93 -7.82
C GLY A 35 -3.57 -13.90 -6.77
N LEU A 36 -4.02 -13.77 -5.51
CA LEU A 36 -3.57 -14.63 -4.41
C LEU A 36 -3.86 -16.12 -4.59
N GLN A 37 -4.82 -16.50 -5.47
CA GLN A 37 -5.12 -17.91 -5.78
C GLN A 37 -3.93 -18.63 -6.43
N PHE A 38 -3.01 -17.90 -7.05
CA PHE A 38 -1.83 -18.44 -7.73
C PHE A 38 -0.56 -18.40 -6.87
N GLY A 39 -0.67 -17.85 -5.66
CA GLY A 39 0.40 -17.75 -4.68
C GLY A 39 0.12 -18.56 -3.43
N HIS A 40 1.12 -18.61 -2.55
CA HIS A 40 0.99 -19.15 -1.19
C HIS A 40 1.82 -18.26 -0.27
N SER A 41 1.29 -17.91 0.91
CA SER A 41 2.10 -17.25 1.93
C SER A 41 3.05 -18.26 2.58
N SER A 42 4.25 -17.82 2.92
CA SER A 42 5.18 -18.56 3.77
C SER A 42 4.74 -18.52 5.23
N GLY A 43 4.21 -17.39 5.67
CA GLY A 43 3.77 -17.09 7.02
C GLY A 43 2.67 -16.03 7.02
N GLY A 44 2.83 -14.98 7.84
CA GLY A 44 1.82 -13.94 8.08
C GLY A 44 1.60 -12.95 6.95
N ALA A 45 2.53 -12.78 6.01
CA ALA A 45 2.46 -11.77 4.96
C ALA A 45 2.34 -12.35 3.54
N SER A 46 1.64 -11.65 2.65
CA SER A 46 1.62 -11.92 1.20
C SER A 46 1.52 -10.62 0.43
N ILE A 47 2.24 -10.52 -0.67
CA ILE A 47 2.35 -9.34 -1.53
C ILE A 47 1.97 -9.71 -2.96
N LEU A 48 1.30 -8.78 -3.65
CA LEU A 48 1.04 -8.82 -5.08
C LEU A 48 1.29 -7.43 -5.68
N ASP A 49 2.20 -7.35 -6.63
CA ASP A 49 2.44 -6.16 -7.44
C ASP A 49 1.86 -6.36 -8.85
N LEU A 50 0.91 -5.52 -9.23
CA LEU A 50 0.24 -5.58 -10.55
C LEU A 50 1.13 -5.07 -11.69
N HIS A 51 2.17 -4.31 -11.41
CA HIS A 51 3.07 -3.74 -12.43
C HIS A 51 4.14 -4.75 -12.86
N SER A 52 4.80 -5.36 -11.88
CA SER A 52 5.85 -6.37 -12.12
C SER A 52 5.31 -7.79 -12.23
N GLY A 53 4.13 -8.05 -11.70
CA GLY A 53 3.54 -9.39 -11.56
C GLY A 53 4.14 -10.19 -10.39
N ALA A 54 4.91 -9.55 -9.52
CA ALA A 54 5.49 -10.23 -8.37
C ALA A 54 4.40 -10.65 -7.36
N LEU A 55 4.37 -11.94 -7.06
CA LEU A 55 3.43 -12.56 -6.12
C LEU A 55 4.18 -13.44 -5.12
N SER A 56 3.85 -13.32 -3.84
CA SER A 56 4.39 -14.21 -2.79
C SER A 56 3.97 -15.67 -3.02
N LYS A 57 4.95 -16.58 -3.03
CA LYS A 57 4.74 -18.02 -3.14
C LYS A 57 5.70 -18.77 -2.21
N GLY A 58 5.26 -19.03 -0.98
CA GLY A 58 6.15 -19.53 0.07
C GLY A 58 7.26 -18.53 0.38
N GLU A 59 8.50 -18.96 0.38
CA GLU A 59 9.69 -18.13 0.66
C GLU A 59 10.19 -17.32 -0.55
N ARG A 60 9.47 -17.34 -1.67
CA ARG A 60 9.90 -16.73 -2.95
C ARG A 60 8.83 -15.81 -3.49
N PHE A 61 9.24 -14.99 -4.43
CA PHE A 61 8.35 -14.31 -5.35
C PHE A 61 8.32 -15.04 -6.69
N VAL A 62 7.13 -15.16 -7.27
CA VAL A 62 6.94 -15.62 -8.64
C VAL A 62 6.39 -14.47 -9.47
N ASN A 63 6.74 -14.45 -10.76
CA ASN A 63 6.12 -13.51 -11.69
C ASN A 63 4.93 -14.20 -12.37
N ILE A 64 3.72 -13.76 -12.01
CA ILE A 64 2.49 -14.34 -12.54
C ILE A 64 2.30 -14.10 -14.04
N PHE A 65 2.94 -13.08 -14.61
CA PHE A 65 2.83 -12.79 -16.04
C PHE A 65 3.65 -13.73 -16.94
N THR A 66 4.53 -14.53 -16.36
CA THR A 66 5.28 -15.55 -17.12
C THR A 66 4.47 -16.81 -17.39
N ASN A 67 3.36 -17.02 -16.66
CA ASN A 67 2.46 -18.16 -16.86
C ASN A 67 1.29 -17.77 -17.76
N PRO A 68 1.06 -18.46 -18.89
CA PRO A 68 -0.08 -18.20 -19.80
C PRO A 68 -1.45 -18.23 -19.12
N GLU A 69 -1.63 -19.04 -18.07
CA GLU A 69 -2.89 -19.14 -17.32
C GLU A 69 -3.18 -17.93 -16.43
N THR A 70 -2.14 -17.19 -16.06
CA THR A 70 -2.26 -16.09 -15.07
C THR A 70 -1.98 -14.72 -15.66
N LYS A 71 -1.37 -14.63 -16.84
CA LYS A 71 -0.97 -13.32 -17.41
C LYS A 71 -2.16 -12.38 -17.66
N ASN A 72 -3.37 -12.89 -17.84
CA ASN A 72 -4.59 -12.14 -18.15
C ASN A 72 -5.75 -12.46 -17.20
N ILE A 73 -5.46 -12.67 -15.90
CA ILE A 73 -6.50 -12.96 -14.90
C ILE A 73 -7.37 -11.75 -14.56
N TRP A 74 -6.89 -10.54 -14.84
CA TRP A 74 -7.65 -9.31 -14.64
C TRP A 74 -8.18 -8.78 -15.95
N SER A 75 -9.44 -8.34 -15.91
CA SER A 75 -10.09 -7.66 -17.02
C SER A 75 -9.60 -6.21 -17.14
N GLU A 76 -9.79 -5.60 -18.30
CA GLU A 76 -9.53 -4.17 -18.51
C GLU A 76 -10.30 -3.29 -17.50
N THR A 77 -11.53 -3.65 -17.16
CA THR A 77 -12.37 -2.93 -16.20
C THR A 77 -11.79 -2.99 -14.78
N GLU A 78 -11.25 -4.15 -14.37
CA GLU A 78 -10.59 -4.31 -13.07
C GLU A 78 -9.32 -3.45 -13.01
N LEU A 79 -8.48 -3.51 -14.04
CA LEU A 79 -7.27 -2.70 -14.12
C LEU A 79 -7.60 -1.20 -14.18
N ALA A 80 -8.62 -0.80 -14.93
CA ALA A 80 -9.10 0.59 -14.96
C ALA A 80 -9.56 1.07 -13.56
N SER A 81 -10.21 0.21 -12.78
CA SER A 81 -10.59 0.53 -11.39
C SER A 81 -9.38 0.77 -10.49
N TYR A 82 -8.32 -0.02 -10.65
CA TYR A 82 -7.06 0.18 -9.94
C TYR A 82 -6.37 1.49 -10.36
N ILE A 83 -6.26 1.74 -11.68
CA ILE A 83 -5.64 2.94 -12.24
C ILE A 83 -6.35 4.21 -11.74
N ASP A 84 -7.68 4.19 -11.74
CA ASP A 84 -8.47 5.33 -11.28
C ASP A 84 -8.33 5.57 -9.76
N ALA A 85 -8.27 4.51 -8.95
CA ALA A 85 -7.98 4.64 -7.51
C ALA A 85 -6.58 5.23 -7.26
N LYS A 86 -5.56 4.71 -7.96
CA LYS A 86 -4.19 5.21 -7.91
C LYS A 86 -4.11 6.68 -8.33
N GLU A 87 -4.78 7.06 -9.43
CA GLU A 87 -4.77 8.45 -9.91
C GLU A 87 -5.50 9.40 -8.96
N THR A 88 -6.59 8.96 -8.34
CA THR A 88 -7.28 9.71 -7.29
C THR A 88 -6.34 9.98 -6.11
N ILE A 89 -5.58 8.98 -5.68
CA ILE A 89 -4.59 9.12 -4.59
C ILE A 89 -3.45 10.04 -5.03
N ARG A 90 -2.94 9.92 -6.27
CA ARG A 90 -1.89 10.81 -6.79
C ARG A 90 -2.31 12.26 -6.74
N ARG A 91 -3.54 12.59 -7.16
CA ARG A 91 -4.08 13.96 -7.08
C ARG A 91 -4.20 14.45 -5.65
N ALA A 92 -4.62 13.59 -4.74
CA ALA A 92 -4.70 13.93 -3.33
C ALA A 92 -3.31 14.22 -2.72
N VAL A 93 -2.28 13.45 -3.09
CA VAL A 93 -0.89 13.73 -2.69
C VAL A 93 -0.46 15.12 -3.23
N ILE A 94 -0.72 15.41 -4.50
CA ILE A 94 -0.40 16.70 -5.13
C ILE A 94 -1.05 17.86 -4.35
N GLU A 95 -2.33 17.76 -4.09
CA GLU A 95 -3.11 18.79 -3.40
C GLU A 95 -2.63 19.03 -1.97
N ASN A 96 -2.44 17.95 -1.22
CA ASN A 96 -2.12 18.03 0.20
C ASN A 96 -0.65 18.41 0.46
N PHE A 97 0.26 18.06 -0.42
CA PHE A 97 1.68 18.41 -0.28
C PHE A 97 2.10 19.64 -1.12
N GLY A 98 1.16 20.25 -1.85
CA GLY A 98 1.42 21.47 -2.64
C GLY A 98 2.37 21.23 -3.81
N LEU A 99 2.21 20.08 -4.49
CA LEU A 99 3.07 19.67 -5.61
C LEU A 99 2.48 20.12 -6.95
N GLN A 100 3.32 20.10 -7.99
CA GLN A 100 2.85 20.26 -9.37
C GLN A 100 2.51 18.90 -9.97
N LEU A 101 1.52 18.86 -10.87
CA LEU A 101 1.00 17.62 -11.46
C LEU A 101 2.08 16.82 -12.18
N GLU A 102 2.99 17.50 -12.85
CA GLU A 102 4.08 16.92 -13.64
C GLU A 102 5.28 16.50 -12.80
N ALA A 103 5.31 16.91 -11.53
CA ALA A 103 6.45 16.67 -10.64
C ALA A 103 6.36 15.35 -9.86
N ILE A 104 5.26 14.60 -10.00
CA ILE A 104 5.05 13.38 -9.22
C ILE A 104 4.59 12.21 -10.10
N HIS A 105 5.28 11.10 -9.97
CA HIS A 105 5.12 9.90 -10.77
C HIS A 105 4.93 8.68 -9.88
N LEU A 106 4.17 7.70 -10.35
CA LEU A 106 4.13 6.38 -9.70
C LEU A 106 5.51 5.73 -9.80
N THR A 107 5.96 5.08 -8.72
CA THR A 107 7.23 4.35 -8.70
C THR A 107 7.06 2.93 -8.13
N SER A 108 8.06 2.07 -8.35
CA SER A 108 8.07 0.71 -7.84
C SER A 108 8.89 0.58 -6.55
N PRO A 109 8.50 -0.36 -5.67
CA PRO A 109 7.33 -1.22 -5.78
C PRO A 109 6.03 -0.52 -5.36
N THR A 110 4.94 -0.84 -6.04
CA THR A 110 3.56 -0.50 -5.63
C THR A 110 2.77 -1.80 -5.57
N PHE A 111 2.24 -2.14 -4.40
CA PHE A 111 1.77 -3.50 -4.17
C PHE A 111 0.59 -3.60 -3.20
N PHE A 112 -0.23 -4.63 -3.43
CA PHE A 112 -1.19 -5.12 -2.47
C PHE A 112 -0.50 -5.95 -1.39
N SER A 113 -0.97 -5.83 -0.14
CA SER A 113 -0.51 -6.62 0.99
C SER A 113 -1.66 -7.28 1.73
N ARG A 114 -1.46 -8.55 2.12
CA ARG A 114 -2.30 -9.28 3.05
C ARG A 114 -1.44 -9.65 4.25
N MET A 115 -1.93 -9.35 5.45
CA MET A 115 -1.29 -9.70 6.72
C MET A 115 -2.27 -10.48 7.58
N THR A 116 -1.80 -11.55 8.20
CA THR A 116 -2.61 -12.45 9.03
C THR A 116 -1.90 -12.71 10.36
N ASP A 117 -2.59 -13.38 11.27
CA ASP A 117 -2.07 -13.86 12.56
C ASP A 117 -1.19 -15.11 12.46
N ASN A 118 -0.95 -15.63 11.27
CA ASN A 118 -0.04 -16.77 11.08
C ASN A 118 1.37 -16.42 11.55
N PRO A 119 2.08 -17.34 12.22
CA PRO A 119 3.46 -17.13 12.63
C PRO A 119 4.38 -16.81 11.44
N ALA A 120 5.28 -15.84 11.61
CA ALA A 120 6.33 -15.57 10.63
C ALA A 120 7.21 -16.81 10.44
N LYS A 121 7.56 -17.12 9.19
CA LYS A 121 8.47 -18.20 8.81
C LYS A 121 9.73 -17.68 8.14
N THR A 122 9.66 -16.48 7.59
CA THR A 122 10.77 -15.79 6.92
C THR A 122 10.88 -14.37 7.42
N VAL A 123 12.01 -13.72 7.18
CA VAL A 123 12.22 -12.30 7.47
C VAL A 123 11.18 -11.41 6.74
N HIS A 124 10.67 -11.84 5.58
CA HIS A 124 9.66 -11.10 4.82
C HIS A 124 8.27 -11.12 5.45
N ASP A 125 8.02 -12.06 6.38
CA ASP A 125 6.79 -12.10 7.16
C ASP A 125 6.83 -11.16 8.37
N GLU A 126 8.01 -10.63 8.72
CA GLU A 126 8.24 -9.80 9.90
C GLU A 126 8.00 -8.31 9.59
N TYR A 127 6.78 -7.97 9.17
CA TYR A 127 6.36 -6.63 8.74
C TYR A 127 6.21 -5.60 9.88
N TRP A 128 6.43 -6.01 11.12
CA TRP A 128 6.20 -5.17 12.32
C TRP A 128 7.44 -4.43 12.83
N HIS A 129 8.56 -4.53 12.12
CA HIS A 129 9.77 -3.80 12.50
C HIS A 129 9.68 -2.33 12.08
N PRO A 130 10.08 -1.39 12.97
CA PRO A 130 10.16 0.02 12.59
C PRO A 130 11.14 0.23 11.42
N HIS A 131 10.70 0.99 10.42
CA HIS A 131 11.50 1.30 9.25
C HIS A 131 11.12 2.66 8.64
N VAL A 132 12.00 3.14 7.77
CA VAL A 132 11.80 4.30 6.92
C VAL A 132 11.71 3.80 5.48
N ASP A 133 10.65 4.13 4.77
CA ASP A 133 10.43 3.61 3.42
C ASP A 133 11.58 3.94 2.46
N LYS A 134 12.07 5.18 2.50
CA LYS A 134 13.15 5.65 1.63
C LYS A 134 14.50 4.96 1.87
N GLU A 135 14.74 4.43 3.05
CA GLU A 135 15.94 3.65 3.34
C GLU A 135 15.90 2.26 2.68
N THR A 136 14.69 1.73 2.48
CA THR A 136 14.47 0.46 1.77
C THR A 136 14.33 0.67 0.26
N TYR A 137 13.66 1.76 -0.14
CA TYR A 137 13.34 2.10 -1.52
C TYR A 137 13.74 3.55 -1.80
N GLU A 138 14.94 3.78 -2.30
CA GLU A 138 15.54 5.12 -2.53
C GLU A 138 14.67 6.02 -3.42
N THR A 139 13.87 5.42 -4.31
CA THR A 139 12.98 6.13 -5.22
C THR A 139 11.72 6.68 -4.57
N PHE A 140 11.38 6.25 -3.34
CA PHE A 140 10.19 6.72 -2.64
C PHE A 140 10.38 8.15 -2.13
N HIS A 141 9.48 9.04 -2.54
CA HIS A 141 9.36 10.39 -1.99
C HIS A 141 8.07 10.56 -1.19
N PHE A 142 6.99 9.92 -1.63
CA PHE A 142 5.71 9.88 -0.93
C PHE A 142 5.17 8.45 -0.91
N THR A 143 4.67 8.05 0.24
CA THR A 143 3.99 6.77 0.44
C THR A 143 2.52 7.02 0.73
N SER A 144 1.66 6.23 0.10
CA SER A 144 0.23 6.20 0.39
C SER A 144 -0.20 4.78 0.71
N LEU A 145 -1.05 4.63 1.73
CA LEU A 145 -1.65 3.37 2.13
C LEU A 145 -3.16 3.46 1.96
N LEU A 146 -3.70 2.71 1.01
CA LEU A 146 -5.14 2.51 0.87
C LEU A 146 -5.55 1.25 1.63
N TYR A 147 -6.37 1.39 2.65
CA TYR A 147 -6.87 0.26 3.44
C TYR A 147 -8.08 -0.39 2.76
N LEU A 148 -8.07 -1.72 2.71
CA LEU A 148 -9.12 -2.55 2.09
C LEU A 148 -9.88 -3.42 3.09
N SER A 149 -9.62 -3.23 4.38
CA SER A 149 -10.28 -3.94 5.48
C SER A 149 -10.39 -3.05 6.72
N ASP A 150 -11.36 -3.35 7.58
CA ASP A 150 -11.71 -2.57 8.76
C ASP A 150 -11.10 -3.14 10.04
N TYR A 151 -10.32 -2.32 10.73
CA TYR A 151 -9.84 -2.61 12.08
C TYR A 151 -11.02 -2.75 13.05
N GLY A 152 -10.93 -3.72 13.94
CA GLY A 152 -11.93 -3.99 14.98
C GLY A 152 -13.04 -4.93 14.54
N SER A 153 -13.45 -4.92 13.27
CA SER A 153 -14.50 -5.79 12.72
C SER A 153 -13.96 -6.96 11.89
N GLU A 154 -12.98 -6.73 11.04
CA GLU A 154 -12.41 -7.76 10.15
C GLU A 154 -11.08 -8.33 10.67
N PHE A 155 -10.35 -7.55 11.49
CA PHE A 155 -9.09 -7.98 12.10
C PHE A 155 -8.77 -7.20 13.38
N GLN A 156 -7.83 -7.74 14.18
CA GLN A 156 -7.29 -7.14 15.39
C GLN A 156 -5.76 -7.01 15.30
N GLY A 157 -5.17 -6.03 16.01
CA GLY A 157 -3.80 -5.61 15.77
C GLY A 157 -3.66 -4.97 14.40
N GLY A 158 -2.49 -5.00 13.77
CA GLY A 158 -2.32 -4.56 12.39
C GLY A 158 -2.55 -3.07 12.14
N ARG A 159 -2.60 -2.24 13.19
CA ARG A 159 -2.69 -0.79 13.03
C ARG A 159 -1.37 -0.25 12.48
N PHE A 160 -1.43 0.86 11.79
CA PHE A 160 -0.23 1.56 11.31
C PHE A 160 0.22 2.56 12.37
N VAL A 161 1.51 2.55 12.71
CA VAL A 161 2.03 3.34 13.82
C VAL A 161 3.22 4.17 13.38
N PHE A 162 3.14 5.49 13.56
CA PHE A 162 4.29 6.39 13.47
C PHE A 162 5.00 6.46 14.82
N VAL A 163 6.33 6.42 14.79
CA VAL A 163 7.18 6.51 15.96
C VAL A 163 7.77 7.91 16.01
N ASP A 164 7.27 8.75 16.90
CA ASP A 164 7.76 10.12 17.09
C ASP A 164 8.99 10.18 18.01
N GLY A 165 9.81 11.23 17.84
CA GLY A 165 11.05 11.40 18.58
C GLY A 165 10.90 11.60 20.10
N ASP A 166 9.69 11.86 20.58
CA ASP A 166 9.31 11.96 21.98
C ASP A 166 8.80 10.65 22.59
N HIS A 167 8.92 9.54 21.83
CA HIS A 167 8.36 8.21 22.14
C HIS A 167 6.83 8.15 22.20
N MET A 168 6.15 9.18 21.70
CA MET A 168 4.71 9.17 21.51
C MET A 168 4.36 8.54 20.16
N ASN A 169 3.76 7.36 20.22
CA ASN A 169 3.30 6.68 18.99
C ASN A 169 1.96 7.25 18.52
N ARG A 170 1.89 7.64 17.24
CA ARG A 170 0.64 8.00 16.61
C ARG A 170 0.12 6.82 15.79
N THR A 171 -1.05 6.36 16.15
CA THR A 171 -1.64 5.14 15.58
C THR A 171 -2.77 5.47 14.64
N VAL A 172 -2.73 4.86 13.47
CA VAL A 172 -3.79 4.91 12.46
C VAL A 172 -4.53 3.60 12.46
N GLU A 173 -5.83 3.65 12.71
CA GLU A 173 -6.72 2.50 12.58
C GLU A 173 -7.14 2.35 11.11
N PRO A 174 -6.83 1.23 10.45
CA PRO A 174 -7.30 0.96 9.10
C PRO A 174 -8.82 0.97 9.02
N ARG A 175 -9.34 1.64 7.99
CA ARG A 175 -10.76 1.57 7.59
C ARG A 175 -10.84 1.41 6.09
N LYS A 176 -11.74 0.59 5.62
CA LYS A 176 -11.95 0.34 4.20
C LYS A 176 -12.21 1.64 3.44
N GLY A 177 -11.38 1.92 2.42
CA GLY A 177 -11.43 3.17 1.64
C GLY A 177 -10.67 4.35 2.25
N ARG A 178 -10.18 4.26 3.50
CA ARG A 178 -9.29 5.27 4.08
C ARG A 178 -7.92 5.22 3.40
N VAL A 179 -7.36 6.39 3.14
CA VAL A 179 -5.99 6.55 2.63
C VAL A 179 -5.17 7.33 3.66
N SER A 180 -4.00 6.81 4.01
CA SER A 180 -2.95 7.55 4.73
C SER A 180 -1.87 7.94 3.73
N MET A 181 -1.40 9.19 3.77
CA MET A 181 -0.35 9.71 2.89
C MET A 181 0.70 10.44 3.71
N PHE A 182 1.98 10.19 3.40
CA PHE A 182 3.10 10.81 4.11
C PHE A 182 4.35 10.86 3.23
N THR A 183 5.31 11.71 3.58
CA THR A 183 6.64 11.70 2.95
C THR A 183 7.42 10.47 3.40
N SER A 184 8.18 9.86 2.50
CA SER A 184 8.85 8.56 2.74
C SER A 184 10.17 8.67 3.49
N GLY A 185 10.56 9.87 3.95
CA GLY A 185 11.85 10.15 4.59
C GLY A 185 11.92 9.76 6.07
N GLY A 186 13.09 10.02 6.68
CA GLY A 186 13.40 9.65 8.07
C GLY A 186 12.53 10.33 9.13
N GLU A 187 11.80 11.38 8.76
CA GLU A 187 10.80 12.03 9.59
C GLU A 187 9.57 11.17 9.89
N ASN A 188 9.39 10.08 9.13
CA ASN A 188 8.27 9.17 9.25
C ASN A 188 8.74 7.73 9.52
N LEU A 189 9.49 7.53 10.61
CA LEU A 189 9.76 6.20 11.15
C LEU A 189 8.43 5.55 11.53
N HIS A 190 8.14 4.37 11.02
CA HIS A 190 6.86 3.73 11.24
C HIS A 190 6.94 2.20 11.20
N TYR A 191 5.86 1.56 11.63
CA TYR A 191 5.68 0.10 11.52
C TYR A 191 4.20 -0.26 11.46
N VAL A 192 3.91 -1.51 11.10
CA VAL A 192 2.58 -2.10 11.23
C VAL A 192 2.58 -3.04 12.43
N GLU A 193 1.64 -2.91 13.34
CA GLU A 193 1.48 -3.86 14.45
C GLU A 193 1.24 -5.28 13.93
N LYS A 194 1.63 -6.28 14.69
CA LYS A 194 1.26 -7.66 14.35
C LYS A 194 -0.26 -7.82 14.32
N VAL A 195 -0.76 -8.43 13.26
CA VAL A 195 -2.15 -8.90 13.22
C VAL A 195 -2.29 -10.04 14.22
N THR A 196 -3.24 -9.93 15.12
CA THR A 196 -3.47 -10.90 16.20
C THR A 196 -4.71 -11.76 15.97
N GLN A 197 -5.58 -11.34 15.06
CA GLN A 197 -6.78 -12.07 14.63
C GLN A 197 -7.23 -11.54 13.27
N GLY A 198 -7.73 -12.42 12.41
CA GLY A 198 -8.33 -12.05 11.12
C GLY A 198 -7.31 -11.72 10.04
N THR A 199 -7.71 -10.87 9.08
CA THR A 199 -6.88 -10.56 7.91
C THR A 199 -6.95 -9.08 7.57
N ARG A 200 -5.78 -8.44 7.55
CA ARG A 200 -5.60 -7.06 7.12
C ARG A 200 -5.23 -7.02 5.64
N TYR A 201 -5.94 -6.18 4.88
CA TYR A 201 -5.65 -5.91 3.49
C TYR A 201 -5.37 -4.43 3.26
N ALA A 202 -4.33 -4.12 2.49
CA ALA A 202 -3.99 -2.75 2.08
C ALA A 202 -3.28 -2.73 0.73
N ILE A 203 -3.19 -1.54 0.12
CA ILE A 203 -2.33 -1.26 -1.02
C ILE A 203 -1.32 -0.21 -0.60
N THR A 204 -0.04 -0.47 -0.80
CA THR A 204 1.01 0.53 -0.75
C THR A 204 1.19 1.11 -2.14
N ILE A 205 1.01 2.42 -2.28
CA ILE A 205 1.16 3.16 -3.54
C ILE A 205 2.24 4.21 -3.32
N ALA A 206 3.35 4.05 -4.01
CA ALA A 206 4.52 4.88 -3.86
C ALA A 206 4.69 5.87 -5.02
N PHE A 207 5.14 7.08 -4.68
CA PHE A 207 5.39 8.13 -5.67
C PHE A 207 6.79 8.70 -5.55
N THR A 208 7.33 9.06 -6.71
CA THR A 208 8.64 9.71 -6.85
C THR A 208 8.52 11.07 -7.54
N CYS A 209 9.44 11.98 -7.22
CA CYS A 209 9.63 13.23 -7.97
C CYS A 209 10.66 13.09 -9.12
N ASP A 210 11.26 11.91 -9.26
CA ASP A 210 12.21 11.62 -10.34
C ASP A 210 11.51 10.87 -11.48
N ALA A 211 11.31 11.55 -12.60
CA ALA A 211 10.66 10.99 -13.79
C ALA A 211 11.40 9.75 -14.36
N GLN A 212 12.71 9.59 -14.08
CA GLN A 212 13.48 8.43 -14.54
C GLN A 212 13.05 7.13 -13.84
N HIS A 213 12.45 7.25 -12.65
CA HIS A 213 11.94 6.11 -11.87
C HIS A 213 10.42 5.94 -11.98
N ALA A 214 9.79 6.64 -12.94
CA ALA A 214 8.38 6.48 -13.22
C ALA A 214 8.09 5.09 -13.83
N ILE A 215 7.02 4.45 -13.35
CA ILE A 215 6.53 3.20 -13.91
C ILE A 215 5.20 3.39 -14.63
N PRO A 216 4.94 2.64 -15.72
CA PRO A 216 3.67 2.70 -16.44
C PRO A 216 2.56 2.02 -15.64
N ASP A 217 1.32 2.35 -16.01
CA ASP A 217 0.15 1.65 -15.49
C ASP A 217 0.11 0.18 -15.96
N PRO A 218 -0.47 -0.72 -15.15
CA PRO A 218 -0.66 -2.10 -15.57
C PRO A 218 -1.70 -2.19 -16.69
N HIS A 219 -1.51 -3.12 -17.61
CA HIS A 219 -2.39 -3.34 -18.74
C HIS A 219 -2.60 -4.84 -19.00
N VAL A 220 -3.66 -5.18 -19.69
CA VAL A 220 -3.89 -6.55 -20.19
C VAL A 220 -2.75 -6.92 -21.14
N ARG A 221 -2.12 -8.04 -20.90
CA ARG A 221 -0.95 -8.49 -21.67
C ARG A 221 -1.40 -9.43 -22.80
N ASN A 222 -1.14 -9.07 -24.02
CA ASN A 222 -1.38 -9.88 -25.22
C ASN A 222 -0.41 -11.05 -25.33
#